data_96b8b138dfd0f7fb56d919570ab77c5f
#
_entry.id   96b8b138dfd0f7fb56d919570ab77c5f
#
_cell.length_a   1.000
_cell.length_b   1.000
_cell.length_c   1.000
_cell.angle_alpha   90.00
_cell.angle_beta   90.00
_cell.angle_gamma   90.00
#
_symmetry.space_group_name_H-M   'P 1'
#
loop_
_entity.id
_entity.type
_entity.pdbx_description
1 polymer ?
#
loop_
_entity_poly.entity_id
_entity_poly.type
_entity_poly.pdbx_seq_one_letter_code
_entity_poly.pdbx_strand_id
1 'polypeptide(L)'
;MSDKSNTYGWQHTGQKRPDFALEPGPGQESVWDYPRPPAIVDDARNVQVFAADGTLVAACSNSKRVLETASPPTFYLPPSALNVPLEPVDGASYCEWKGQAEYFRYQDQRLAWRYPKPTQAFAEVAGWYAFYPAECHCVVAGQTVRAQAGGFYGGWVTDEIVGPFKGEPDRSGW
;
A
#
# COMPACT_ATOMS: atom_id res chain seq x y z
N MET A 1 -7.33 -11.24 -27.63
CA MET A 1 -6.43 -11.32 -26.45
C MET A 1 -7.26 -11.50 -25.21
N SER A 2 -7.03 -12.57 -24.49
CA SER A 2 -7.65 -12.72 -23.17
C SER A 2 -7.01 -11.67 -22.25
N ASP A 3 -7.82 -10.79 -21.73
CA ASP A 3 -7.37 -9.80 -20.75
C ASP A 3 -7.05 -10.54 -19.44
N LYS A 4 -5.76 -10.78 -19.20
CA LYS A 4 -5.31 -11.43 -17.98
C LYS A 4 -5.61 -10.63 -16.71
N SER A 5 -5.96 -9.34 -16.87
CA SER A 5 -6.31 -8.48 -15.74
C SER A 5 -7.66 -8.83 -15.13
N ASN A 6 -8.50 -9.59 -15.85
CA ASN A 6 -9.82 -9.98 -15.38
C ASN A 6 -9.88 -11.45 -14.93
N THR A 7 -8.80 -11.96 -14.36
CA THR A 7 -8.64 -13.37 -14.01
C THR A 7 -9.72 -13.88 -13.03
N TYR A 8 -10.34 -13.01 -12.26
CA TYR A 8 -11.33 -13.38 -11.23
C TYR A 8 -12.66 -12.65 -11.38
N GLY A 9 -13.02 -12.28 -12.62
CA GLY A 9 -14.26 -11.56 -12.88
C GLY A 9 -14.21 -10.07 -12.53
N TRP A 10 -13.04 -9.54 -12.22
CA TRP A 10 -12.85 -8.12 -11.95
C TRP A 10 -13.01 -7.32 -13.25
N GLN A 11 -13.89 -6.32 -13.21
CA GLN A 11 -14.28 -5.55 -14.41
C GLN A 11 -13.55 -4.22 -14.55
N HIS A 12 -12.81 -3.78 -13.54
CA HIS A 12 -12.19 -2.45 -13.52
C HIS A 12 -10.67 -2.57 -13.59
N THR A 13 -10.05 -1.94 -14.57
CA THR A 13 -8.62 -2.02 -14.84
C THR A 13 -7.94 -0.66 -14.96
N GLY A 14 -8.65 0.41 -14.55
CA GLY A 14 -8.12 1.78 -14.62
C GLY A 14 -8.33 2.46 -15.97
N GLN A 15 -8.88 1.77 -16.96
CA GLN A 15 -9.11 2.33 -18.30
C GLN A 15 -10.34 3.23 -18.37
N LYS A 16 -11.32 2.95 -17.53
CA LYS A 16 -12.56 3.72 -17.46
C LYS A 16 -13.04 3.77 -16.02
N ARG A 17 -13.33 4.97 -15.54
CA ARG A 17 -13.90 5.14 -14.20
C ARG A 17 -15.33 4.64 -14.17
N PRO A 18 -15.72 3.86 -13.14
CA PRO A 18 -17.13 3.53 -12.94
C PRO A 18 -17.93 4.78 -12.55
N ASP A 19 -19.25 4.70 -12.72
CA ASP A 19 -20.14 5.84 -12.45
C ASP A 19 -20.07 6.33 -10.99
N PHE A 20 -19.76 5.43 -10.05
CA PHE A 20 -19.67 5.79 -8.63
C PHE A 20 -18.30 6.37 -8.24
N ALA A 21 -17.31 6.40 -9.14
CA ALA A 21 -16.00 6.95 -8.82
C ALA A 21 -16.11 8.46 -8.61
N LEU A 22 -15.46 8.96 -7.54
CA LEU A 22 -15.43 10.39 -7.26
C LEU A 22 -14.48 11.09 -8.21
N GLU A 23 -14.87 12.30 -8.66
CA GLU A 23 -14.01 13.12 -9.50
C GLU A 23 -12.87 13.72 -8.68
N PRO A 24 -11.60 13.53 -9.11
CA PRO A 24 -10.48 14.17 -8.41
C PRO A 24 -10.46 15.67 -8.67
N GLY A 25 -10.17 16.45 -7.62
CA GLY A 25 -9.92 17.88 -7.73
C GLY A 25 -8.45 18.16 -8.06
N PRO A 26 -8.04 19.44 -8.08
CA PRO A 26 -6.65 19.79 -8.32
C PRO A 26 -5.70 19.09 -7.33
N GLY A 27 -4.63 18.49 -7.84
CA GLY A 27 -3.64 17.80 -7.02
C GLY A 27 -4.10 16.45 -6.47
N GLN A 28 -5.26 15.96 -6.89
CA GLN A 28 -5.79 14.67 -6.45
C GLN A 28 -5.71 13.62 -7.55
N GLU A 29 -5.62 12.35 -7.15
CA GLU A 29 -5.67 11.19 -8.04
C GLU A 29 -6.91 10.35 -7.71
N SER A 30 -7.57 9.80 -8.72
CA SER A 30 -8.60 8.79 -8.51
C SER A 30 -7.97 7.41 -8.47
N VAL A 31 -8.28 6.63 -7.42
CA VAL A 31 -7.79 5.24 -7.36
C VAL A 31 -8.39 4.36 -8.46
N TRP A 32 -9.46 4.83 -9.12
CA TRP A 32 -10.07 4.12 -10.24
C TRP A 32 -9.30 4.29 -11.54
N ASP A 33 -8.32 5.20 -11.58
CA ASP A 33 -7.38 5.37 -12.70
C ASP A 33 -6.16 4.45 -12.56
N TYR A 34 -5.96 3.84 -11.40
CA TYR A 34 -4.82 2.95 -11.18
C TYR A 34 -4.97 1.66 -11.97
N PRO A 35 -3.86 1.07 -12.43
CA PRO A 35 -3.93 -0.09 -13.33
C PRO A 35 -4.15 -1.41 -12.57
N ARG A 36 -4.52 -2.43 -13.34
CA ARG A 36 -4.52 -3.82 -12.93
C ARG A 36 -4.03 -4.66 -14.10
N PRO A 37 -2.93 -5.39 -14.00
CA PRO A 37 -2.06 -5.60 -12.81
C PRO A 37 -1.48 -4.30 -12.23
N PRO A 38 -1.12 -4.31 -10.94
CA PRO A 38 -0.62 -3.10 -10.27
C PRO A 38 0.66 -2.56 -10.91
N ALA A 39 0.87 -1.25 -10.78
CA ALA A 39 2.09 -0.57 -11.23
C ALA A 39 2.90 -0.08 -10.03
N ILE A 40 4.21 0.08 -10.22
CA ILE A 40 5.12 0.62 -9.21
C ILE A 40 5.60 1.98 -9.71
N VAL A 41 5.51 3.01 -8.85
CA VAL A 41 6.00 4.35 -9.16
C VAL A 41 6.88 4.87 -8.02
N ASP A 42 7.92 5.61 -8.37
CA ASP A 42 8.79 6.26 -7.39
C ASP A 42 8.08 7.43 -6.73
N ASP A 43 8.39 7.67 -5.45
CA ASP A 43 7.86 8.80 -4.69
C ASP A 43 8.98 9.46 -3.90
N ALA A 44 9.25 10.72 -4.20
CA ALA A 44 10.35 11.48 -3.60
C ALA A 44 9.93 12.30 -2.36
N ARG A 45 8.66 12.19 -1.94
CA ARG A 45 8.19 12.93 -0.77
C ARG A 45 8.79 12.35 0.51
N ASN A 46 8.86 13.18 1.54
CA ASN A 46 9.32 12.74 2.85
C ASN A 46 8.28 11.81 3.47
N VAL A 47 8.72 10.62 3.86
CA VAL A 47 7.88 9.62 4.51
C VAL A 47 8.47 9.30 5.88
N GLN A 48 7.62 9.29 6.91
CA GLN A 48 8.01 8.95 8.27
C GLN A 48 7.02 7.96 8.85
N VAL A 49 7.52 7.01 9.64
CA VAL A 49 6.71 6.01 10.33
C VAL A 49 7.11 5.99 11.80
N PHE A 50 6.13 6.22 12.67
CA PHE A 50 6.31 6.26 14.12
C PHE A 50 5.56 5.10 14.77
N ALA A 51 6.20 4.43 15.72
CA ALA A 51 5.54 3.44 16.57
C ALA A 51 4.55 4.13 17.54
N ALA A 52 3.73 3.34 18.21
CA ALA A 52 2.74 3.85 19.17
C ALA A 52 3.38 4.63 20.33
N ASP A 53 4.62 4.30 20.70
CA ASP A 53 5.36 5.01 21.76
C ASP A 53 6.04 6.30 21.27
N GLY A 54 5.87 6.66 19.99
CA GLY A 54 6.46 7.86 19.41
C GLY A 54 7.83 7.66 18.79
N THR A 55 8.41 6.46 18.87
CA THR A 55 9.72 6.17 18.27
C THR A 55 9.64 6.25 16.75
N LEU A 56 10.58 6.96 16.13
CA LEU A 56 10.70 6.99 14.67
C LEU A 56 11.28 5.65 14.19
N VAL A 57 10.41 4.81 13.62
CA VAL A 57 10.77 3.47 13.16
C VAL A 57 11.46 3.51 11.80
N ALA A 58 10.97 4.37 10.90
CA ALA A 58 11.49 4.46 9.54
C ALA A 58 11.30 5.86 8.99
N ALA A 59 12.18 6.28 8.10
CA ALA A 59 12.08 7.54 7.38
C ALA A 59 12.86 7.46 6.06
N CYS A 60 12.29 8.04 5.01
CA CYS A 60 12.97 8.12 3.71
C CYS A 60 12.34 9.17 2.81
N SER A 61 13.02 9.49 1.71
CA SER A 61 12.49 10.32 0.63
C SER A 61 12.64 9.61 -0.73
N ASN A 62 12.72 8.29 -0.71
CA ASN A 62 12.86 7.45 -1.90
C ASN A 62 11.98 6.19 -1.80
N SER A 63 10.76 6.37 -1.32
CA SER A 63 9.78 5.28 -1.29
C SER A 63 9.27 4.94 -2.69
N LYS A 64 8.56 3.83 -2.80
CA LYS A 64 7.82 3.44 -4.00
C LYS A 64 6.37 3.19 -3.63
N ARG A 65 5.46 3.62 -4.51
CA ARG A 65 4.02 3.34 -4.34
C ARG A 65 3.62 2.21 -5.28
N VAL A 66 2.87 1.26 -4.79
CA VAL A 66 2.19 0.27 -5.62
C VAL A 66 0.76 0.73 -5.83
N LEU A 67 0.38 0.91 -7.09
CA LEU A 67 -0.91 1.45 -7.50
C LEU A 67 -1.74 0.34 -8.13
N GLU A 68 -2.88 0.05 -7.52
CA GLU A 68 -3.82 -0.95 -8.02
C GLU A 68 -5.23 -0.38 -8.02
N THR A 69 -5.99 -0.64 -9.08
CA THR A 69 -7.37 -0.15 -9.26
C THR A 69 -8.18 -0.35 -7.98
N ALA A 70 -8.91 0.67 -7.58
CA ALA A 70 -9.81 0.70 -6.42
C ALA A 70 -9.13 0.75 -5.05
N SER A 71 -7.81 0.64 -4.97
CA SER A 71 -7.08 0.57 -3.70
C SER A 71 -6.27 1.85 -3.45
N PRO A 72 -6.23 2.36 -2.21
CA PRO A 72 -5.24 3.38 -1.87
C PRO A 72 -3.84 2.85 -2.13
N PRO A 73 -2.87 3.73 -2.46
CA PRO A 73 -1.50 3.27 -2.70
C PRO A 73 -0.91 2.59 -1.48
N THR A 74 -0.13 1.53 -1.70
CA THR A 74 0.72 0.96 -0.67
C THR A 74 2.12 1.52 -0.86
N PHE A 75 2.67 2.11 0.21
CA PHE A 75 4.03 2.65 0.18
C PHE A 75 5.03 1.60 0.64
N TYR A 76 6.11 1.43 -0.13
CA TYR A 76 7.22 0.56 0.21
C TYR A 76 8.46 1.40 0.46
N LEU A 77 9.09 1.16 1.61
CA LEU A 77 10.30 1.87 2.05
C LEU A 77 11.50 0.94 1.95
N PRO A 78 12.64 1.43 1.43
CA PRO A 78 13.82 0.57 1.31
C PRO A 78 14.33 0.14 2.69
N PRO A 79 15.05 -0.99 2.79
CA PRO A 79 15.61 -1.44 4.07
C PRO A 79 16.44 -0.38 4.77
N SER A 80 17.12 0.48 4.01
CA SER A 80 17.92 1.59 4.56
C SER A 80 17.09 2.65 5.28
N ALA A 81 15.77 2.65 5.11
CA ALA A 81 14.89 3.60 5.79
C ALA A 81 14.67 3.26 7.26
N LEU A 82 14.95 2.02 7.69
CA LEU A 82 14.72 1.60 9.07
C LEU A 82 15.69 2.31 10.03
N ASN A 83 15.16 2.91 11.08
CA ASN A 83 15.93 3.51 12.19
C ASN A 83 16.06 2.57 13.38
N VAL A 84 15.23 1.54 13.46
CA VAL A 84 15.24 0.55 14.54
C VAL A 84 15.11 -0.83 13.92
N PRO A 85 15.65 -1.88 14.57
CA PRO A 85 15.45 -3.24 14.08
C PRO A 85 14.01 -3.67 14.23
N LEU A 86 13.51 -4.41 13.24
CA LEU A 86 12.19 -5.05 13.30
C LEU A 86 12.40 -6.55 13.50
N GLU A 87 11.51 -7.17 14.29
CA GLU A 87 11.58 -8.59 14.58
C GLU A 87 10.60 -9.37 13.71
N PRO A 88 11.01 -10.49 13.10
CA PRO A 88 10.09 -11.34 12.35
C PRO A 88 8.96 -11.89 13.23
N VAL A 89 7.78 -12.01 12.66
CA VAL A 89 6.61 -12.62 13.30
C VAL A 89 6.25 -13.87 12.52
N ASP A 90 5.93 -14.95 13.24
CA ASP A 90 5.47 -16.17 12.61
C ASP A 90 4.18 -15.92 11.83
N GLY A 91 4.06 -16.58 10.69
CA GLY A 91 2.92 -16.44 9.79
C GLY A 91 3.37 -15.93 8.43
N ALA A 92 2.60 -16.28 7.42
CA ALA A 92 2.86 -15.87 6.06
C ALA A 92 1.54 -15.74 5.32
N SER A 93 1.51 -14.88 4.30
CA SER A 93 0.40 -14.82 3.37
C SER A 93 0.95 -14.75 1.95
N TYR A 94 0.09 -15.06 0.99
CA TYR A 94 0.47 -15.09 -0.42
C TYR A 94 -0.36 -14.08 -1.21
N CYS A 95 0.32 -13.28 -2.03
CA CYS A 95 -0.31 -12.37 -2.98
C CYS A 95 -0.01 -12.86 -4.40
N GLU A 96 -1.05 -12.98 -5.23
CA GLU A 96 -0.87 -13.47 -6.61
C GLU A 96 0.07 -12.59 -7.45
N TRP A 97 0.13 -11.29 -7.13
CA TRP A 97 0.96 -10.34 -7.86
C TRP A 97 2.39 -10.26 -7.30
N LYS A 98 2.55 -10.41 -5.98
CA LYS A 98 3.79 -10.08 -5.29
C LYS A 98 4.49 -11.28 -4.64
N GLY A 99 3.79 -12.40 -4.46
CA GLY A 99 4.37 -13.60 -3.86
C GLY A 99 4.09 -13.73 -2.38
N GLN A 100 4.98 -14.40 -1.66
CA GLN A 100 4.82 -14.68 -0.23
C GLN A 100 5.29 -13.50 0.62
N ALA A 101 4.45 -13.06 1.56
CA ALA A 101 4.77 -11.99 2.50
C ALA A 101 5.36 -12.53 3.79
N GLU A 102 6.30 -11.78 4.36
CA GLU A 102 6.81 -11.96 5.72
C GLU A 102 6.34 -10.78 6.55
N TYR A 103 6.05 -11.02 7.85
CA TYR A 103 5.54 -10.00 8.77
C TYR A 103 6.56 -9.66 9.82
N PHE A 104 6.51 -8.40 10.30
CA PHE A 104 7.45 -7.87 11.28
C PHE A 104 6.74 -7.09 12.37
N ARG A 105 7.34 -7.09 13.55
CA ARG A 105 6.87 -6.33 14.70
C ARG A 105 7.95 -5.40 15.22
N TYR A 106 7.53 -4.35 15.88
CA TYR A 106 8.33 -3.52 16.75
C TYR A 106 7.72 -3.64 18.16
N GLN A 107 8.53 -4.13 19.13
CA GLN A 107 8.01 -4.51 20.45
C GLN A 107 6.85 -5.51 20.27
N ASP A 108 5.69 -5.27 20.86
CA ASP A 108 4.56 -6.19 20.80
C ASP A 108 3.60 -5.91 19.65
N GLN A 109 3.93 -4.95 18.79
CA GLN A 109 3.02 -4.53 17.72
C GLN A 109 3.51 -4.97 16.35
N ARG A 110 2.69 -5.78 15.66
CA ARG A 110 2.93 -6.15 14.27
C ARG A 110 2.54 -4.97 13.38
N LEU A 111 3.52 -4.34 12.76
CA LEU A 111 3.30 -3.08 12.05
C LEU A 111 3.80 -3.07 10.61
N ALA A 112 4.51 -4.12 10.16
CA ALA A 112 5.10 -4.11 8.82
C ALA A 112 5.07 -5.48 8.16
N TRP A 113 5.20 -5.48 6.83
CA TRP A 113 5.41 -6.69 6.05
C TRP A 113 6.38 -6.39 4.89
N ARG A 114 6.90 -7.45 4.28
CA ARG A 114 7.69 -7.34 3.06
C ARG A 114 7.51 -8.58 2.19
N TYR A 115 7.89 -8.46 0.93
CA TYR A 115 7.97 -9.58 0.01
C TYR A 115 9.45 -9.82 -0.31
N PRO A 116 10.12 -10.82 0.31
CA PRO A 116 11.55 -11.03 0.10
C PRO A 116 11.88 -11.54 -1.30
N LYS A 117 10.97 -12.32 -1.89
CA LYS A 117 11.12 -12.89 -3.22
C LYS A 117 9.84 -12.68 -4.02
N PRO A 118 9.55 -11.43 -4.42
CA PRO A 118 8.32 -11.18 -5.18
C PRO A 118 8.44 -11.73 -6.59
N THR A 119 7.31 -11.75 -7.30
CA THR A 119 7.32 -12.04 -8.73
C THR A 119 8.18 -11.01 -9.47
N GLN A 120 8.59 -11.34 -10.69
CA GLN A 120 9.47 -10.46 -11.47
C GLN A 120 8.91 -9.05 -11.64
N ALA A 121 7.59 -8.91 -11.81
CA ALA A 121 6.94 -7.62 -11.98
C ALA A 121 7.11 -6.70 -10.75
N PHE A 122 7.39 -7.26 -9.57
CA PHE A 122 7.56 -6.53 -8.32
C PHE A 122 8.98 -6.60 -7.76
N ALA A 123 9.95 -6.98 -8.60
CA ALA A 123 11.35 -7.11 -8.19
C ALA A 123 11.92 -5.80 -7.61
N GLU A 124 11.42 -4.64 -8.03
CA GLU A 124 11.88 -3.34 -7.55
C GLU A 124 11.60 -3.11 -6.06
N VAL A 125 10.61 -3.80 -5.49
CA VAL A 125 10.28 -3.70 -4.06
C VAL A 125 10.69 -4.92 -3.27
N ALA A 126 11.52 -5.80 -3.85
CA ALA A 126 12.02 -6.99 -3.16
C ALA A 126 12.71 -6.61 -1.85
N GLY A 127 12.22 -7.15 -0.73
CA GLY A 127 12.75 -6.85 0.59
C GLY A 127 12.44 -5.47 1.15
N TRP A 128 11.67 -4.65 0.45
CA TRP A 128 11.22 -3.34 0.94
C TRP A 128 10.06 -3.51 1.92
N TYR A 129 10.00 -2.63 2.92
CA TYR A 129 9.00 -2.71 3.98
C TYR A 129 7.79 -1.86 3.69
N ALA A 130 6.60 -2.43 3.90
CA ALA A 130 5.35 -1.72 3.92
C ALA A 130 4.81 -1.71 5.35
N PHE A 131 4.14 -0.63 5.74
CA PHE A 131 3.66 -0.43 7.12
C PHE A 131 2.16 -0.28 7.14
N TYR A 132 1.52 -0.80 8.20
CA TYR A 132 0.08 -0.70 8.40
C TYR A 132 -0.27 0.62 9.11
N PRO A 133 -0.96 1.57 8.44
CA PRO A 133 -1.35 2.82 9.11
C PRO A 133 -2.32 2.61 10.27
N ALA A 134 -2.98 1.45 10.35
CA ALA A 134 -3.83 1.11 11.49
C ALA A 134 -3.03 0.76 12.74
N GLU A 135 -1.75 0.39 12.57
CA GLU A 135 -0.90 -0.12 13.65
C GLU A 135 0.21 0.85 14.04
N CYS A 136 0.47 1.86 13.23
CA CYS A 136 1.52 2.84 13.48
C CYS A 136 1.14 4.18 12.84
N HIS A 137 1.84 5.25 13.23
CA HIS A 137 1.59 6.58 12.71
C HIS A 137 2.46 6.84 11.48
N CYS A 138 1.83 6.85 10.31
CA CYS A 138 2.50 7.12 9.03
C CYS A 138 2.26 8.55 8.58
N VAL A 139 3.28 9.20 8.05
CA VAL A 139 3.24 10.59 7.62
C VAL A 139 3.88 10.72 6.24
N VAL A 140 3.20 11.37 5.32
CA VAL A 140 3.72 11.67 3.97
C VAL A 140 3.68 13.18 3.76
N ALA A 141 4.84 13.78 3.49
CA ALA A 141 4.98 15.23 3.27
C ALA A 141 4.29 16.05 4.38
N GLY A 142 4.42 15.60 5.63
CA GLY A 142 3.82 16.27 6.79
C GLY A 142 2.35 15.95 7.05
N GLN A 143 1.70 15.16 6.19
CA GLN A 143 0.31 14.79 6.36
C GLN A 143 0.18 13.42 6.99
N THR A 144 -0.66 13.31 8.04
CA THR A 144 -0.98 12.02 8.65
C THR A 144 -1.78 11.15 7.69
N VAL A 145 -1.33 9.92 7.52
CA VAL A 145 -1.99 8.91 6.69
C VAL A 145 -3.11 8.25 7.47
N ARG A 146 -4.24 8.03 6.81
CA ARG A 146 -5.36 7.27 7.37
C ARG A 146 -5.32 5.84 6.86
N ALA A 147 -5.76 4.89 7.69
CA ALA A 147 -5.81 3.49 7.33
C ALA A 147 -6.94 3.21 6.33
N GLN A 148 -6.68 2.30 5.39
CA GLN A 148 -7.72 1.75 4.53
C GLN A 148 -8.67 0.90 5.38
N ALA A 149 -9.99 1.02 5.16
CA ALA A 149 -10.99 0.24 5.87
C ALA A 149 -10.84 -1.25 5.57
N GLY A 150 -11.31 -2.10 6.49
CA GLY A 150 -11.34 -3.55 6.32
C GLY A 150 -10.32 -4.32 7.14
N GLY A 151 -9.38 -3.67 7.84
CA GLY A 151 -8.44 -4.32 8.76
C GLY A 151 -7.39 -5.24 8.13
N PHE A 152 -7.64 -5.74 6.94
CA PHE A 152 -6.75 -6.63 6.19
C PHE A 152 -5.78 -5.85 5.28
N TYR A 153 -6.22 -4.70 4.81
CA TYR A 153 -5.51 -3.96 3.79
C TYR A 153 -4.54 -2.95 4.40
N GLY A 154 -3.43 -2.73 3.73
CA GLY A 154 -2.37 -1.80 4.16
C GLY A 154 -2.24 -0.53 3.31
N GLY A 155 -3.27 -0.17 2.56
CA GLY A 155 -3.23 1.04 1.75
C GLY A 155 -3.18 2.31 2.58
N TRP A 156 -2.52 3.33 2.05
CA TRP A 156 -2.31 4.61 2.72
C TRP A 156 -3.26 5.65 2.15
N VAL A 157 -4.23 6.09 2.97
CA VAL A 157 -5.22 7.09 2.56
C VAL A 157 -4.75 8.48 2.96
N THR A 158 -4.60 9.34 1.97
CA THR A 158 -4.23 10.76 2.14
C THR A 158 -5.27 11.64 1.43
N ASP A 159 -5.20 12.95 1.62
CA ASP A 159 -6.12 13.89 0.97
C ASP A 159 -5.88 14.02 -0.54
N GLU A 160 -4.78 13.50 -1.04
CA GLU A 160 -4.44 13.54 -2.48
C GLU A 160 -5.11 12.45 -3.31
N ILE A 161 -5.79 11.51 -2.69
CA ILE A 161 -6.50 10.44 -3.41
C ILE A 161 -7.98 10.48 -3.12
N VAL A 162 -8.77 10.12 -4.13
CA VAL A 162 -10.23 10.02 -4.00
C VAL A 162 -10.69 8.62 -4.41
N GLY A 163 -11.78 8.17 -3.77
CA GLY A 163 -12.30 6.83 -3.89
C GLY A 163 -13.62 6.74 -4.65
N PRO A 164 -14.52 5.92 -4.19
CA PRO A 164 -14.46 5.08 -2.99
C PRO A 164 -13.41 3.98 -3.07
N PHE A 165 -12.96 3.49 -1.91
CA PHE A 165 -11.83 2.56 -1.80
C PHE A 165 -12.29 1.14 -1.50
N LYS A 166 -11.56 0.16 -2.03
CA LYS A 166 -11.71 -1.24 -1.67
C LYS A 166 -11.57 -1.39 -0.15
N GLY A 167 -12.40 -2.24 0.47
CA GLY A 167 -12.39 -2.48 1.91
C GLY A 167 -13.44 -1.69 2.69
N GLU A 168 -14.10 -0.71 2.08
CA GLU A 168 -15.22 -0.03 2.71
C GLU A 168 -16.40 -1.00 2.90
N PRO A 169 -17.28 -0.81 3.92
CA PRO A 169 -18.31 -1.80 4.28
C PRO A 169 -19.19 -2.27 3.11
N ASP A 170 -19.55 -1.39 2.19
CA ASP A 170 -20.42 -1.73 1.06
C ASP A 170 -19.64 -2.17 -0.18
N ARG A 171 -18.30 -2.31 -0.07
CA ARG A 171 -17.40 -2.51 -1.21
C ARG A 171 -16.32 -3.56 -0.95
N SER A 172 -16.59 -4.46 -0.01
CA SER A 172 -15.60 -5.48 0.39
C SER A 172 -15.36 -6.55 -0.67
N GLY A 173 -16.24 -6.67 -1.65
CA GLY A 173 -16.11 -7.65 -2.73
C GLY A 173 -15.28 -7.19 -3.92
N TRP A 174 -14.72 -6.02 -3.89
CA TRP A 174 -13.94 -5.47 -5.00
C TRP A 174 -12.54 -6.05 -5.12
#